data_7199e2745b51aaefa93a2ae22789eeff
#
_entry.id   7199e2745b51aaefa93a2ae22789eeff
#
_cell.length_a   1.000
_cell.length_b   1.000
_cell.length_c   1.000
_cell.angle_alpha   90.00
_cell.angle_beta   90.00
_cell.angle_gamma   90.00
#
_symmetry.space_group_name_H-M   'P 1'
#
loop_
_entity.id
_entity.type
_entity.pdbx_description
1 polymer ?
#
loop_
_entity_poly.entity_id
_entity_poly.type
_entity_poly.pdbx_seq_one_letter_code
_entity_poly.pdbx_strand_id
1 'polypeptide(L)'
;MADALSIHATMETPISRRVFATFYISILLAVSLLALKSFQLQVIDGSNYVLIAEQSNSSNYQLSPLRGIIYDTLSKIMAENVLSFDLIAVHRYLPSLPEEIEKIITKLAPVINVNKGDLSKLFEDNRDSRFFIVKKGLSKEEKIRLENLGLSGIYVITNVQRNYIDGVASAHLVGYTAQVNPSDLENDPYYFINDRIGRLGLEAQYEKELRGQHRSIDPADVAGSAGSPQAASESRDPGSGNNIFLNVDSSMQKKLYQSFNSVFASAGIRRGAAIVQNPKTGAVLALVSMPSFDSNIFENSSRPENVAKIPKILNSSDKPLLDRVISGRYSPGSTIKPLLALAGLKEGVVTPATLVFADGSISVRSEVDPNVFYTFRDWKVHGWTDIKKAIADSVDVYFYSLGGGYGNIKEGLGIDRISAYLKGAGADKVTGIDLPGEISGFVPSKEWKKETRGESWYVGDTYNISIGQGDIGVTPVWLNTYIGAIANGGKLMKPYIVREIKNPEGQVIAEFSEQVLSQLPFDQNTINIVRQGMRQTILSGTATLF
;
A
#
# COMPACT_ATOMS: atom_id res chain seq x y z
N MET A 1 93.87 19.50 -10.95
CA MET A 1 92.52 19.66 -11.47
C MET A 1 91.66 18.53 -10.90
N ALA A 2 90.94 18.87 -9.91
CA ALA A 2 90.17 17.85 -9.15
C ALA A 2 88.71 18.27 -9.29
N ASP A 3 87.97 17.40 -9.93
CA ASP A 3 86.52 17.52 -9.99
C ASP A 3 85.88 16.85 -8.79
N ALA A 4 85.26 17.69 -7.99
CA ALA A 4 84.51 17.22 -6.81
C ALA A 4 83.14 16.75 -7.20
N LEU A 5 82.92 15.45 -7.07
CA LEU A 5 81.57 14.82 -7.13
C LEU A 5 80.82 15.18 -5.84
N SER A 6 79.83 16.07 -5.97
CA SER A 6 78.89 16.35 -4.87
C SER A 6 77.86 15.21 -4.76
N ILE A 7 78.01 14.38 -3.75
CA ILE A 7 77.00 13.43 -3.33
C ILE A 7 75.87 14.18 -2.63
N HIS A 8 74.72 14.30 -3.26
CA HIS A 8 73.48 14.72 -2.59
C HIS A 8 73.02 13.60 -1.67
N ALA A 9 73.35 13.68 -0.39
CA ALA A 9 72.74 12.91 0.64
C ALA A 9 71.29 13.39 0.83
N THR A 10 70.34 12.62 0.34
CA THR A 10 68.94 12.78 0.69
C THR A 10 68.79 12.49 2.19
N MET A 11 68.58 13.50 3.01
CA MET A 11 68.20 13.32 4.41
C MET A 11 66.78 12.72 4.44
N GLU A 12 66.68 11.44 4.73
CA GLU A 12 65.41 10.79 5.07
C GLU A 12 64.94 11.41 6.41
N THR A 13 63.90 12.22 6.33
CA THR A 13 63.26 12.72 7.55
C THR A 13 62.51 11.55 8.21
N PRO A 14 62.80 11.20 9.46
CA PRO A 14 62.13 10.10 10.12
C PRO A 14 60.64 10.40 10.24
N ILE A 15 59.83 9.46 9.78
CA ILE A 15 58.37 9.54 9.84
C ILE A 15 57.94 9.78 11.29
N SER A 16 57.18 10.86 11.53
CA SER A 16 56.83 11.23 12.89
C SER A 16 55.97 10.14 13.59
N ARG A 17 56.17 9.95 14.88
CA ARG A 17 55.39 8.98 15.70
C ARG A 17 53.88 9.21 15.56
N ARG A 18 53.45 10.42 15.27
CA ARG A 18 52.01 10.75 15.03
C ARG A 18 51.47 10.14 13.73
N VAL A 19 52.27 10.09 12.66
CA VAL A 19 51.90 9.49 11.39
C VAL A 19 51.76 7.96 11.56
N PHE A 20 52.67 7.34 12.30
CA PHE A 20 52.53 5.90 12.64
C PHE A 20 51.32 5.64 13.51
N ALA A 21 51.02 6.46 14.50
CA ALA A 21 49.85 6.34 15.36
C ALA A 21 48.55 6.46 14.56
N THR A 22 48.43 7.46 13.65
CA THR A 22 47.23 7.59 12.79
C THR A 22 47.08 6.44 11.84
N PHE A 23 48.16 5.89 11.27
CA PHE A 23 48.13 4.72 10.42
C PHE A 23 47.65 3.46 11.17
N TYR A 24 48.17 3.22 12.38
CA TYR A 24 47.74 2.09 13.23
C TYR A 24 46.26 2.25 13.66
N ILE A 25 45.82 3.45 14.01
CA ILE A 25 44.43 3.71 14.35
C ILE A 25 43.52 3.44 13.14
N SER A 26 43.93 3.88 11.94
CA SER A 26 43.16 3.62 10.71
C SER A 26 43.05 2.13 10.38
N ILE A 27 44.14 1.37 10.54
CA ILE A 27 44.12 -0.06 10.37
C ILE A 27 43.21 -0.74 11.41
N LEU A 28 43.34 -0.34 12.67
CA LEU A 28 42.51 -0.90 13.76
C LEU A 28 41.02 -0.63 13.54
N LEU A 29 40.68 0.57 13.06
CA LEU A 29 39.31 0.94 12.68
C LEU A 29 38.79 0.09 11.50
N ALA A 30 39.61 -0.08 10.47
CA ALA A 30 39.26 -0.92 9.32
C ALA A 30 39.06 -2.39 9.70
N VAL A 31 39.96 -2.94 10.53
CA VAL A 31 39.84 -4.33 11.06
C VAL A 31 38.60 -4.46 11.94
N SER A 32 38.30 -3.46 12.78
CA SER A 32 37.09 -3.46 13.62
C SER A 32 35.82 -3.41 12.79
N LEU A 33 35.78 -2.62 11.74
CA LEU A 33 34.64 -2.58 10.81
C LEU A 33 34.45 -3.92 10.06
N LEU A 34 35.54 -4.54 9.61
CA LEU A 34 35.49 -5.86 8.99
C LEU A 34 35.05 -6.94 9.98
N ALA A 35 35.54 -6.91 11.22
CA ALA A 35 35.13 -7.83 12.27
C ALA A 35 33.65 -7.68 12.64
N LEU A 36 33.16 -6.43 12.76
CA LEU A 36 31.75 -6.13 12.98
C LEU A 36 30.89 -6.64 11.82
N LYS A 37 31.33 -6.44 10.58
CA LYS A 37 30.60 -6.93 9.40
C LYS A 37 30.62 -8.45 9.31
N SER A 38 31.76 -9.08 9.62
CA SER A 38 31.85 -10.55 9.70
C SER A 38 30.97 -11.11 10.82
N PHE A 39 30.96 -10.46 11.98
CA PHE A 39 30.08 -10.86 13.08
C PHE A 39 28.60 -10.74 12.69
N GLN A 40 28.22 -9.65 12.05
CA GLN A 40 26.87 -9.49 11.51
C GLN A 40 26.52 -10.64 10.55
N LEU A 41 27.37 -10.91 9.54
CA LEU A 41 27.10 -11.92 8.52
C LEU A 41 27.14 -13.36 9.05
N GLN A 42 28.00 -13.66 10.05
CA GLN A 42 28.19 -15.04 10.52
C GLN A 42 27.36 -15.38 11.76
N VAL A 43 27.07 -14.40 12.62
CA VAL A 43 26.37 -14.63 13.89
C VAL A 43 24.94 -14.09 13.85
N ILE A 44 24.74 -12.86 13.36
CA ILE A 44 23.39 -12.26 13.31
C ILE A 44 22.61 -12.83 12.13
N ASP A 45 23.21 -12.83 10.93
CA ASP A 45 22.56 -13.28 9.70
C ASP A 45 22.89 -14.73 9.33
N GLY A 46 23.73 -15.42 10.14
CA GLY A 46 24.27 -16.75 9.84
C GLY A 46 23.21 -17.83 9.71
N SER A 47 22.19 -17.82 10.57
CA SER A 47 21.06 -18.76 10.50
C SER A 47 20.30 -18.63 9.18
N ASN A 48 20.16 -17.42 8.65
CA ASN A 48 19.51 -17.15 7.38
C ASN A 48 20.29 -17.73 6.21
N TYR A 49 21.62 -17.56 6.22
CA TYR A 49 22.48 -18.13 5.18
C TYR A 49 22.51 -19.65 5.24
N VAL A 50 22.42 -20.25 6.43
CA VAL A 50 22.31 -21.72 6.58
C VAL A 50 20.97 -22.21 6.02
N LEU A 51 19.84 -21.58 6.34
CA LEU A 51 18.54 -21.92 5.78
C LEU A 51 18.51 -21.78 4.25
N ILE A 52 19.10 -20.71 3.72
CA ILE A 52 19.24 -20.51 2.27
C ILE A 52 20.08 -21.62 1.64
N ALA A 53 21.19 -22.01 2.27
CA ALA A 53 22.06 -23.08 1.78
C ALA A 53 21.38 -24.46 1.84
N GLU A 54 20.67 -24.78 2.91
CA GLU A 54 19.93 -26.03 3.06
C GLU A 54 18.78 -26.12 2.04
N GLN A 55 18.03 -25.03 1.81
CA GLN A 55 16.98 -24.98 0.79
C GLN A 55 17.54 -25.04 -0.64
N SER A 56 18.71 -24.43 -0.88
CA SER A 56 19.40 -24.53 -2.19
C SER A 56 19.92 -25.94 -2.47
N ASN A 57 20.25 -26.71 -1.44
CA ASN A 57 20.69 -28.10 -1.56
C ASN A 57 19.54 -29.12 -1.62
N SER A 58 18.27 -28.64 -1.57
CA SER A 58 17.14 -29.55 -1.72
C SER A 58 17.22 -30.26 -3.08
N SER A 59 17.05 -31.57 -3.07
CA SER A 59 17.10 -32.38 -4.31
C SER A 59 15.96 -32.13 -5.26
N ASN A 60 14.90 -31.40 -4.83
CA ASN A 60 13.66 -31.21 -5.54
C ASN A 60 13.43 -29.75 -5.92
N TYR A 61 12.93 -29.52 -7.12
CA TYR A 61 12.48 -28.21 -7.57
C TYR A 61 11.09 -27.90 -6.99
N GLN A 62 10.97 -26.76 -6.30
CA GLN A 62 9.69 -26.31 -5.74
C GLN A 62 8.90 -25.57 -6.82
N LEU A 63 7.74 -26.09 -7.18
CA LEU A 63 6.77 -25.38 -8.03
C LEU A 63 6.06 -24.29 -7.22
N SER A 64 5.81 -23.17 -7.87
CA SER A 64 4.99 -22.12 -7.25
C SER A 64 3.60 -22.65 -6.90
N PRO A 65 3.14 -22.43 -5.65
CA PRO A 65 1.79 -22.86 -5.26
C PRO A 65 0.73 -22.19 -6.12
N LEU A 66 -0.34 -22.91 -6.42
CA LEU A 66 -1.52 -22.34 -7.05
C LEU A 66 -2.26 -21.45 -6.04
N ARG A 67 -2.15 -20.14 -6.20
CA ARG A 67 -2.87 -19.19 -5.35
C ARG A 67 -4.35 -19.16 -5.68
N GLY A 68 -5.19 -18.96 -4.67
CA GLY A 68 -6.62 -18.75 -4.86
C GLY A 68 -6.91 -17.58 -5.81
N ILE A 69 -7.99 -17.66 -6.55
CA ILE A 69 -8.43 -16.63 -7.49
C ILE A 69 -9.21 -15.56 -6.73
N ILE A 70 -9.02 -14.29 -7.11
CA ILE A 70 -9.78 -13.17 -6.55
C ILE A 70 -10.83 -12.76 -7.58
N TYR A 71 -12.10 -12.79 -7.16
CA TYR A 71 -13.27 -12.48 -7.96
C TYR A 71 -13.96 -11.20 -7.49
N ASP A 72 -14.50 -10.44 -8.41
CA ASP A 72 -15.39 -9.31 -8.11
C ASP A 72 -16.81 -9.78 -7.68
N THR A 73 -17.71 -8.82 -7.43
CA THR A 73 -19.08 -9.10 -7.01
C THR A 73 -19.91 -9.86 -8.04
N LEU A 74 -19.53 -9.81 -9.33
CA LEU A 74 -20.16 -10.51 -10.46
C LEU A 74 -19.40 -11.78 -10.87
N SER A 75 -18.48 -12.26 -10.03
CA SER A 75 -17.60 -13.39 -10.30
C SER A 75 -16.67 -13.18 -11.52
N LYS A 76 -16.34 -11.95 -11.87
CA LYS A 76 -15.28 -11.65 -12.82
C LYS A 76 -13.93 -11.74 -12.12
N ILE A 77 -12.95 -12.28 -12.82
CA ILE A 77 -11.59 -12.45 -12.29
C ILE A 77 -10.91 -11.08 -12.16
N MET A 78 -10.31 -10.83 -11.01
CA MET A 78 -9.45 -9.67 -10.74
C MET A 78 -7.98 -10.06 -10.58
N ALA A 79 -7.71 -11.26 -10.04
CA ALA A 79 -6.38 -11.85 -10.01
C ALA A 79 -6.46 -13.37 -10.20
N GLU A 80 -5.59 -13.92 -11.03
CA GLU A 80 -5.57 -15.33 -11.42
C GLU A 80 -4.13 -15.87 -11.51
N ASN A 81 -4.00 -17.18 -11.71
CA ASN A 81 -2.75 -17.80 -12.06
C ASN A 81 -2.73 -18.08 -13.57
N VAL A 82 -1.68 -17.65 -14.24
CA VAL A 82 -1.44 -17.94 -15.66
C VAL A 82 -0.24 -18.87 -15.81
N LEU A 83 -0.25 -19.68 -16.85
CA LEU A 83 0.88 -20.55 -17.15
C LEU A 83 2.13 -19.74 -17.40
N SER A 84 3.21 -20.14 -16.76
CA SER A 84 4.56 -19.63 -16.91
C SER A 84 5.51 -20.78 -17.18
N PHE A 85 6.71 -20.50 -17.64
CA PHE A 85 7.71 -21.50 -17.93
C PHE A 85 9.02 -21.07 -17.31
N ASP A 86 9.69 -22.00 -16.61
CA ASP A 86 11.01 -21.76 -16.02
C ASP A 86 12.05 -22.64 -16.72
N LEU A 87 13.20 -22.05 -17.02
CA LEU A 87 14.33 -22.73 -17.63
C LEU A 87 15.25 -23.20 -16.52
N ILE A 88 15.53 -24.49 -16.47
CA ILE A 88 16.47 -25.09 -15.53
C ILE A 88 17.61 -25.80 -16.26
N ALA A 89 18.77 -25.82 -15.62
CA ALA A 89 19.89 -26.68 -15.98
C ALA A 89 20.00 -27.80 -14.94
N VAL A 90 20.08 -29.05 -15.41
CA VAL A 90 20.22 -30.24 -14.57
C VAL A 90 21.63 -30.83 -14.78
N HIS A 91 22.46 -30.75 -13.75
CA HIS A 91 23.89 -31.01 -13.85
C HIS A 91 24.23 -32.41 -14.37
N ARG A 92 23.47 -33.42 -13.91
CA ARG A 92 23.66 -34.82 -14.35
C ARG A 92 23.58 -35.00 -15.87
N TYR A 93 22.89 -34.15 -16.57
CA TYR A 93 22.65 -34.24 -18.02
C TYR A 93 23.38 -33.15 -18.82
N LEU A 94 24.13 -32.27 -18.13
CA LEU A 94 25.01 -31.32 -18.81
C LEU A 94 26.29 -32.06 -19.31
N PRO A 95 26.89 -31.62 -20.41
CA PRO A 95 28.17 -32.12 -20.86
C PRO A 95 29.28 -31.92 -19.80
N SER A 96 30.20 -32.86 -19.72
CA SER A 96 31.35 -32.80 -18.80
C SER A 96 32.45 -31.83 -19.27
N LEU A 97 32.52 -31.55 -20.56
CA LEU A 97 33.57 -30.71 -21.15
C LEU A 97 33.19 -29.23 -21.09
N PRO A 98 34.03 -28.33 -20.56
CA PRO A 98 33.73 -26.88 -20.47
C PRO A 98 33.44 -26.25 -21.84
N GLU A 99 34.10 -26.71 -22.91
CA GLU A 99 33.85 -26.21 -24.28
C GLU A 99 32.43 -26.52 -24.78
N GLU A 100 31.84 -27.64 -24.37
CA GLU A 100 30.48 -28.00 -24.74
C GLU A 100 29.46 -27.20 -23.95
N ILE A 101 29.73 -26.93 -22.67
CA ILE A 101 28.91 -26.01 -21.86
C ILE A 101 28.93 -24.60 -22.48
N GLU A 102 30.10 -24.12 -22.91
CA GLU A 102 30.25 -22.83 -23.56
C GLU A 102 29.46 -22.75 -24.89
N LYS A 103 29.35 -23.85 -25.64
CA LYS A 103 28.50 -23.95 -26.84
C LYS A 103 27.00 -23.85 -26.47
N ILE A 104 26.58 -24.49 -25.35
CA ILE A 104 25.22 -24.39 -24.82
C ILE A 104 24.93 -22.94 -24.46
N ILE A 105 25.78 -22.29 -23.69
CA ILE A 105 25.65 -20.89 -23.27
C ILE A 105 25.55 -19.96 -24.50
N THR A 106 26.39 -20.18 -25.50
CA THR A 106 26.40 -19.36 -26.74
C THR A 106 25.10 -19.46 -27.53
N LYS A 107 24.47 -20.65 -27.58
CA LYS A 107 23.16 -20.85 -28.21
C LYS A 107 21.99 -20.34 -27.37
N LEU A 108 22.12 -20.45 -26.04
CA LEU A 108 21.07 -20.12 -25.09
C LEU A 108 20.91 -18.61 -24.89
N ALA A 109 22.01 -17.88 -24.72
CA ALA A 109 22.04 -16.45 -24.40
C ALA A 109 21.15 -15.58 -25.30
N PRO A 110 21.21 -15.68 -26.65
CA PRO A 110 20.38 -14.87 -27.52
C PRO A 110 18.89 -15.25 -27.46
N VAL A 111 18.56 -16.50 -27.19
CA VAL A 111 17.16 -16.97 -27.14
C VAL A 111 16.46 -16.46 -25.90
N ILE A 112 17.16 -16.44 -24.75
CA ILE A 112 16.60 -15.97 -23.49
C ILE A 112 16.89 -14.50 -23.22
N ASN A 113 17.56 -13.80 -24.14
CA ASN A 113 17.94 -12.40 -24.03
C ASN A 113 18.70 -12.07 -22.73
N VAL A 114 19.72 -12.86 -22.43
CA VAL A 114 20.64 -12.70 -21.28
C VAL A 114 22.05 -12.51 -21.80
N ASN A 115 22.84 -11.68 -21.10
CA ASN A 115 24.25 -11.48 -21.46
C ASN A 115 25.03 -12.80 -21.32
N LYS A 116 25.86 -13.12 -22.30
CA LYS A 116 26.65 -14.37 -22.30
C LYS A 116 27.58 -14.48 -21.08
N GLY A 117 28.22 -13.38 -20.67
CA GLY A 117 29.11 -13.36 -19.52
C GLY A 117 28.38 -13.64 -18.20
N ASP A 118 27.18 -13.05 -18.02
CA ASP A 118 26.35 -13.30 -16.85
C ASP A 118 25.87 -14.74 -16.81
N LEU A 119 25.54 -15.31 -17.96
CA LEU A 119 25.13 -16.70 -18.07
C LEU A 119 26.29 -17.66 -17.79
N SER A 120 27.49 -17.38 -18.29
CA SER A 120 28.71 -18.18 -17.99
C SER A 120 29.01 -18.18 -16.48
N LYS A 121 28.90 -17.00 -15.84
CA LYS A 121 29.07 -16.89 -14.40
C LYS A 121 28.02 -17.68 -13.63
N LEU A 122 26.74 -17.62 -14.06
CA LEU A 122 25.66 -18.39 -13.43
C LEU A 122 25.94 -19.90 -13.49
N PHE A 123 26.44 -20.42 -14.60
CA PHE A 123 26.81 -21.82 -14.74
C PHE A 123 28.02 -22.19 -13.85
N GLU A 124 28.99 -21.30 -13.73
CA GLU A 124 30.17 -21.49 -12.87
C GLU A 124 29.80 -21.46 -11.38
N ASP A 125 29.02 -20.48 -10.93
CA ASP A 125 28.58 -20.32 -9.56
C ASP A 125 27.73 -21.52 -9.06
N ASN A 126 27.06 -22.23 -10.00
CA ASN A 126 26.20 -23.38 -9.68
C ASN A 126 26.81 -24.75 -10.09
N ARG A 127 28.13 -24.83 -10.26
CA ARG A 127 28.82 -26.03 -10.73
C ARG A 127 28.57 -27.29 -9.87
N ASP A 128 28.40 -27.10 -8.57
CA ASP A 128 28.20 -28.19 -7.60
C ASP A 128 26.73 -28.48 -7.30
N SER A 129 25.81 -27.69 -7.89
CA SER A 129 24.38 -27.85 -7.68
C SER A 129 23.81 -28.99 -8.54
N ARG A 130 22.88 -29.80 -8.00
CA ARG A 130 22.21 -30.85 -8.81
C ARG A 130 21.43 -30.27 -9.98
N PHE A 131 20.82 -29.13 -9.77
CA PHE A 131 20.14 -28.31 -10.78
C PHE A 131 20.17 -26.85 -10.35
N PHE A 132 19.94 -25.95 -11.29
CA PHE A 132 19.75 -24.52 -11.01
C PHE A 132 18.81 -23.87 -12.02
N ILE A 133 18.18 -22.77 -11.60
CA ILE A 133 17.28 -21.99 -12.43
C ILE A 133 18.11 -21.07 -13.32
N VAL A 134 17.98 -21.21 -14.63
CA VAL A 134 18.64 -20.34 -15.61
C VAL A 134 17.83 -19.08 -15.86
N LYS A 135 16.51 -19.20 -16.02
CA LYS A 135 15.59 -18.08 -16.19
C LYS A 135 14.17 -18.46 -15.75
N LYS A 136 13.49 -17.56 -15.05
CA LYS A 136 12.06 -17.67 -14.73
C LYS A 136 11.21 -16.89 -15.74
N GLY A 137 9.96 -17.30 -15.91
CA GLY A 137 8.97 -16.52 -16.65
C GLY A 137 9.24 -16.43 -18.14
N LEU A 138 9.62 -17.53 -18.78
CA LEU A 138 9.76 -17.60 -20.23
C LEU A 138 8.43 -17.34 -20.94
N SER A 139 8.48 -16.64 -22.06
CA SER A 139 7.36 -16.54 -22.99
C SER A 139 7.10 -17.86 -23.73
N LYS A 140 5.92 -18.00 -24.30
CA LYS A 140 5.60 -19.18 -25.15
C LYS A 140 6.57 -19.29 -26.34
N GLU A 141 6.95 -18.17 -26.92
CA GLU A 141 7.90 -18.08 -28.04
C GLU A 141 9.30 -18.52 -27.63
N GLU A 142 9.77 -18.08 -26.45
CA GLU A 142 11.06 -18.51 -25.88
C GLU A 142 11.05 -20.01 -25.61
N LYS A 143 9.98 -20.54 -25.01
CA LYS A 143 9.80 -21.98 -24.77
C LYS A 143 9.95 -22.79 -26.07
N ILE A 144 9.19 -22.43 -27.11
CA ILE A 144 9.22 -23.15 -28.40
C ILE A 144 10.60 -23.11 -29.02
N ARG A 145 11.29 -21.94 -28.97
CA ARG A 145 12.66 -21.82 -29.48
C ARG A 145 13.65 -22.70 -28.72
N LEU A 146 13.54 -22.74 -27.39
CA LEU A 146 14.40 -23.54 -26.52
C LEU A 146 14.21 -25.04 -26.73
N GLU A 147 12.95 -25.50 -26.82
CA GLU A 147 12.64 -26.90 -27.12
C GLU A 147 13.22 -27.35 -28.47
N ASN A 148 13.16 -26.47 -29.50
CA ASN A 148 13.74 -26.75 -30.84
C ASN A 148 15.28 -26.77 -30.85
N LEU A 149 15.97 -26.17 -29.87
CA LEU A 149 17.42 -26.21 -29.77
C LEU A 149 17.94 -27.56 -29.30
N GLY A 150 17.15 -28.36 -28.58
CA GLY A 150 17.49 -29.69 -28.10
C GLY A 150 18.79 -29.72 -27.27
N LEU A 151 19.00 -28.74 -26.38
CA LEU A 151 20.23 -28.61 -25.60
C LEU A 151 20.25 -29.64 -24.46
N SER A 152 21.33 -30.41 -24.40
CA SER A 152 21.52 -31.41 -23.33
C SER A 152 21.62 -30.74 -21.96
N GLY A 153 20.88 -31.26 -20.98
CA GLY A 153 20.89 -30.77 -19.62
C GLY A 153 20.05 -29.51 -19.36
N ILE A 154 19.40 -28.96 -20.40
CA ILE A 154 18.57 -27.77 -20.31
C ILE A 154 17.10 -28.17 -20.51
N TYR A 155 16.24 -27.85 -19.56
CA TYR A 155 14.84 -28.25 -19.56
C TYR A 155 13.92 -27.06 -19.25
N VAL A 156 12.74 -27.08 -19.86
CA VAL A 156 11.68 -26.11 -19.57
C VAL A 156 10.65 -26.79 -18.67
N ILE A 157 10.44 -26.20 -17.48
CA ILE A 157 9.43 -26.66 -16.52
C ILE A 157 8.21 -25.73 -16.63
N THR A 158 7.03 -26.34 -16.66
CA THR A 158 5.77 -25.60 -16.55
C THR A 158 5.57 -25.18 -15.10
N ASN A 159 5.35 -23.90 -14.91
CA ASN A 159 5.08 -23.28 -13.61
C ASN A 159 3.89 -22.32 -13.75
N VAL A 160 3.53 -21.62 -12.70
CA VAL A 160 2.46 -20.62 -12.70
C VAL A 160 2.99 -19.28 -12.22
N GLN A 161 2.33 -18.24 -12.69
CA GLN A 161 2.63 -16.86 -12.36
C GLN A 161 1.33 -16.11 -12.07
N ARG A 162 1.35 -15.21 -11.09
CA ARG A 162 0.20 -14.35 -10.76
C ARG A 162 -0.03 -13.32 -11.84
N ASN A 163 -1.29 -13.11 -12.21
CA ASN A 163 -1.72 -12.11 -13.18
C ASN A 163 -2.85 -11.26 -12.59
N TYR A 164 -2.68 -9.95 -12.64
CA TYR A 164 -3.65 -8.97 -12.12
C TYR A 164 -4.36 -8.31 -13.29
N ILE A 165 -5.66 -8.62 -13.42
CA ILE A 165 -6.54 -7.99 -14.39
C ILE A 165 -6.74 -6.53 -13.98
N ASP A 166 -6.58 -5.58 -14.93
CA ASP A 166 -6.59 -4.14 -14.62
C ASP A 166 -5.65 -3.77 -13.45
N GLY A 167 -4.43 -4.34 -13.44
CA GLY A 167 -3.46 -4.24 -12.34
C GLY A 167 -3.13 -2.82 -11.89
N VAL A 168 -3.31 -1.81 -12.76
CA VAL A 168 -3.14 -0.40 -12.38
C VAL A 168 -4.37 0.14 -11.63
N ALA A 169 -5.57 -0.17 -12.10
CA ALA A 169 -6.80 0.35 -11.49
C ALA A 169 -7.07 -0.28 -10.11
N SER A 170 -6.61 -1.52 -9.89
CA SER A 170 -6.86 -2.32 -8.69
C SER A 170 -5.64 -2.47 -7.79
N ALA A 171 -4.53 -1.77 -8.06
CA ALA A 171 -3.24 -2.01 -7.41
C ALA A 171 -3.28 -1.97 -5.89
N HIS A 172 -3.92 -0.96 -5.29
CA HIS A 172 -3.99 -0.83 -3.83
C HIS A 172 -5.02 -1.76 -3.21
N LEU A 173 -6.09 -2.05 -3.94
CA LEU A 173 -7.17 -2.93 -3.51
C LEU A 173 -6.71 -4.40 -3.50
N VAL A 174 -6.35 -4.92 -4.67
CA VAL A 174 -5.90 -6.31 -4.83
C VAL A 174 -4.49 -6.49 -4.28
N GLY A 175 -3.62 -5.52 -4.53
CA GLY A 175 -2.23 -5.57 -4.13
C GLY A 175 -1.34 -6.28 -5.16
N TYR A 176 -0.24 -6.84 -4.69
CA TYR A 176 0.71 -7.60 -5.49
C TYR A 176 1.47 -8.61 -4.65
N THR A 177 2.03 -9.61 -5.30
CA THR A 177 2.98 -10.53 -4.71
C THR A 177 4.41 -10.16 -5.12
N ALA A 178 5.36 -10.39 -4.21
CA ALA A 178 6.78 -10.27 -4.50
C ALA A 178 7.54 -11.44 -3.91
N GLN A 179 8.78 -11.64 -4.34
CA GLN A 179 9.65 -12.68 -3.81
C GLN A 179 9.82 -12.50 -2.29
N VAL A 180 9.85 -13.59 -1.56
CA VAL A 180 10.16 -13.60 -0.14
C VAL A 180 11.56 -13.04 0.13
N ASN A 181 11.72 -12.44 1.28
CA ASN A 181 13.01 -11.96 1.77
C ASN A 181 13.44 -12.78 3.01
N PRO A 182 14.67 -12.64 3.51
CA PRO A 182 15.14 -13.40 4.66
C PRO A 182 14.24 -13.31 5.90
N SER A 183 13.67 -12.12 6.18
CA SER A 183 12.76 -11.95 7.31
C SER A 183 11.44 -12.73 7.14
N ASP A 184 10.94 -12.89 5.92
CA ASP A 184 9.74 -13.71 5.67
C ASP A 184 10.02 -15.19 5.98
N LEU A 185 11.21 -15.68 5.60
CA LEU A 185 11.64 -17.06 5.87
C LEU A 185 11.80 -17.35 7.37
N GLU A 186 12.26 -16.35 8.14
CA GLU A 186 12.37 -16.48 9.60
C GLU A 186 11.01 -16.50 10.29
N ASN A 187 10.06 -15.69 9.79
CA ASN A 187 8.76 -15.50 10.42
C ASN A 187 7.75 -16.61 10.11
N ASP A 188 7.86 -17.28 8.96
CA ASP A 188 6.93 -18.33 8.56
C ASP A 188 7.66 -19.47 7.83
N PRO A 189 7.79 -20.66 8.45
CA PRO A 189 8.48 -21.83 7.89
C PRO A 189 7.78 -22.42 6.65
N TYR A 190 6.62 -21.90 6.30
CA TYR A 190 5.93 -22.26 5.07
C TYR A 190 6.74 -21.92 3.83
N TYR A 191 7.49 -20.79 3.84
CA TYR A 191 8.13 -20.25 2.64
C TYR A 191 9.48 -20.86 2.32
N PHE A 192 9.74 -20.96 1.01
CA PHE A 192 11.06 -21.23 0.43
C PHE A 192 11.60 -19.98 -0.25
N ILE A 193 12.91 -19.88 -0.46
CA ILE A 193 13.60 -18.70 -0.99
C ILE A 193 13.05 -18.20 -2.34
N ASN A 194 12.47 -19.11 -3.12
CA ASN A 194 11.92 -18.80 -4.44
C ASN A 194 10.43 -18.49 -4.45
N ASP A 195 9.79 -18.54 -3.29
CA ASP A 195 8.37 -18.28 -3.16
C ASP A 195 8.02 -16.81 -3.31
N ARG A 196 6.74 -16.58 -3.41
CA ARG A 196 6.15 -15.25 -3.45
C ARG A 196 5.13 -15.09 -2.33
N ILE A 197 5.12 -13.88 -1.75
CA ILE A 197 4.23 -13.51 -0.65
C ILE A 197 3.48 -12.23 -1.03
N GLY A 198 2.24 -12.09 -0.60
CA GLY A 198 1.46 -10.86 -0.72
C GLY A 198 2.10 -9.72 0.06
N ARG A 199 2.30 -8.56 -0.60
CA ARG A 199 2.95 -7.39 -0.01
C ARG A 199 2.01 -6.22 0.25
N LEU A 200 0.90 -6.17 -0.44
CA LEU A 200 -0.06 -5.08 -0.36
C LEU A 200 -1.48 -5.58 -0.63
N GLY A 201 -2.48 -4.81 -0.21
CA GLY A 201 -3.88 -5.06 -0.52
C GLY A 201 -4.39 -6.40 0.00
N LEU A 202 -5.36 -6.97 -0.70
CA LEU A 202 -5.95 -8.26 -0.36
C LEU A 202 -4.96 -9.42 -0.45
N GLU A 203 -3.97 -9.35 -1.36
CA GLU A 203 -2.90 -10.34 -1.46
C GLU A 203 -2.12 -10.47 -0.14
N ALA A 204 -1.87 -9.35 0.56
CA ALA A 204 -1.20 -9.36 1.85
C ALA A 204 -2.16 -9.69 3.01
N GLN A 205 -3.37 -9.14 2.98
CA GLN A 205 -4.35 -9.31 4.06
C GLN A 205 -4.81 -10.76 4.19
N TYR A 206 -5.00 -11.43 3.04
CA TYR A 206 -5.52 -12.80 2.95
C TYR A 206 -4.45 -13.78 2.44
N GLU A 207 -3.17 -13.51 2.75
CA GLU A 207 -2.04 -14.36 2.32
C GLU A 207 -2.25 -15.83 2.68
N LYS A 208 -2.67 -16.11 3.92
CA LYS A 208 -2.85 -17.49 4.41
C LYS A 208 -3.96 -18.24 3.72
N GLU A 209 -5.01 -17.54 3.32
CA GLU A 209 -6.14 -18.08 2.58
C GLU A 209 -5.79 -18.27 1.11
N LEU A 210 -5.10 -17.29 0.52
CA LEU A 210 -4.76 -17.29 -0.90
C LEU A 210 -3.63 -18.24 -1.25
N ARG A 211 -2.63 -18.40 -0.38
CA ARG A 211 -1.49 -19.27 -0.65
C ARG A 211 -1.95 -20.73 -0.72
N GLY A 212 -1.51 -21.44 -1.77
CA GLY A 212 -1.76 -22.87 -1.93
C GLY A 212 -0.80 -23.72 -1.11
N GLN A 213 -0.70 -24.99 -1.42
CA GLN A 213 0.32 -25.89 -0.86
C GLN A 213 1.49 -26.05 -1.83
N HIS A 214 2.69 -26.15 -1.29
CA HIS A 214 3.87 -26.40 -2.11
C HIS A 214 3.83 -27.78 -2.75
N ARG A 215 4.35 -27.83 -3.97
CA ARG A 215 4.58 -29.05 -4.71
C ARG A 215 6.03 -29.10 -5.16
N SER A 216 6.69 -30.20 -4.88
CA SER A 216 8.05 -30.44 -5.33
C SER A 216 8.10 -31.48 -6.45
N ILE A 217 8.98 -31.28 -7.40
CA ILE A 217 9.29 -32.25 -8.45
C ILE A 217 10.79 -32.54 -8.42
N ASP A 218 11.17 -33.81 -8.66
CA ASP A 218 12.59 -34.10 -8.93
C ASP A 218 12.91 -33.68 -10.37
N PRO A 219 13.86 -32.77 -10.59
CA PRO A 219 14.27 -32.39 -11.94
C PRO A 219 14.75 -33.55 -12.80
N ALA A 220 15.24 -34.63 -12.19
CA ALA A 220 15.64 -35.84 -12.90
C ALA A 220 14.44 -36.57 -13.52
N ASP A 221 13.27 -36.56 -12.87
CA ASP A 221 12.04 -37.13 -13.41
C ASP A 221 11.54 -36.37 -14.64
N VAL A 222 11.68 -35.03 -14.65
CA VAL A 222 11.36 -34.19 -15.81
C VAL A 222 12.27 -34.51 -16.97
N ALA A 223 13.55 -34.73 -16.72
CA ALA A 223 14.55 -35.07 -17.74
C ALA A 223 14.34 -36.48 -18.32
N GLY A 224 13.91 -37.44 -17.47
CA GLY A 224 13.62 -38.82 -17.89
C GLY A 224 12.31 -38.99 -18.68
N SER A 225 11.39 -38.04 -18.54
CA SER A 225 10.08 -38.04 -19.22
C SER A 225 10.07 -37.19 -20.50
N ALA A 226 11.23 -36.91 -21.10
CA ALA A 226 11.38 -36.17 -22.34
C ALA A 226 10.61 -36.83 -23.51
N GLY A 227 9.32 -36.63 -23.56
CA GLY A 227 8.38 -37.15 -24.57
C GLY A 227 6.94 -37.22 -24.13
N SER A 228 6.63 -37.04 -22.85
CA SER A 228 5.25 -37.03 -22.36
C SER A 228 4.95 -35.80 -21.49
N PRO A 229 4.20 -34.82 -22.01
CA PRO A 229 3.68 -33.72 -21.20
C PRO A 229 2.73 -34.17 -20.08
N GLN A 230 2.37 -35.45 -20.03
CA GLN A 230 1.38 -36.01 -19.15
C GLN A 230 1.88 -36.35 -17.74
N ALA A 231 3.18 -36.58 -17.55
CA ALA A 231 3.73 -36.91 -16.22
C ALA A 231 3.63 -35.73 -15.20
N ALA A 232 3.52 -34.49 -15.68
CA ALA A 232 3.30 -33.33 -14.83
C ALA A 232 1.81 -33.04 -14.55
N SER A 233 0.88 -33.69 -15.28
CA SER A 233 -0.55 -33.43 -15.19
C SER A 233 -1.36 -34.46 -14.36
N GLU A 234 -0.78 -35.61 -14.05
CA GLU A 234 -1.51 -36.71 -13.37
C GLU A 234 -1.38 -36.75 -11.85
N SER A 235 -0.59 -35.90 -11.21
CA SER A 235 -0.68 -35.77 -9.76
C SER A 235 -1.81 -34.80 -9.43
N ARG A 236 -2.89 -35.34 -8.83
CA ARG A 236 -4.03 -34.62 -8.25
C ARG A 236 -3.60 -33.29 -7.71
N ASP A 237 -4.37 -32.23 -8.05
CA ASP A 237 -4.18 -30.84 -7.64
C ASP A 237 -4.02 -30.77 -6.11
N PRO A 238 -2.79 -30.66 -5.57
CA PRO A 238 -2.63 -30.63 -4.14
C PRO A 238 -2.74 -29.21 -3.64
N GLY A 239 -3.99 -28.83 -3.30
CA GLY A 239 -4.18 -27.70 -2.45
C GLY A 239 -3.92 -26.35 -3.10
N SER A 240 -4.68 -26.00 -4.15
CA SER A 240 -4.85 -24.59 -4.52
C SER A 240 -5.28 -23.78 -3.32
N GLY A 241 -4.86 -22.53 -3.24
CA GLY A 241 -5.36 -21.59 -2.24
C GLY A 241 -6.85 -21.34 -2.39
N ASN A 242 -7.46 -20.81 -1.34
CA ASN A 242 -8.87 -20.49 -1.30
C ASN A 242 -9.21 -19.29 -2.18
N ASN A 243 -10.32 -19.36 -2.88
CA ASN A 243 -10.80 -18.27 -3.74
C ASN A 243 -11.53 -17.21 -2.91
N ILE A 244 -11.28 -15.93 -3.23
CA ILE A 244 -11.86 -14.79 -2.53
C ILE A 244 -12.86 -14.09 -3.44
N PHE A 245 -14.07 -13.85 -2.94
CA PHE A 245 -15.14 -13.14 -3.63
C PHE A 245 -15.41 -11.80 -2.95
N LEU A 246 -15.35 -10.74 -3.73
CA LEU A 246 -15.41 -9.36 -3.24
C LEU A 246 -16.83 -8.77 -3.36
N ASN A 247 -17.08 -7.71 -2.61
CA ASN A 247 -18.20 -6.79 -2.83
C ASN A 247 -17.91 -5.80 -3.96
N VAL A 248 -16.66 -5.66 -4.37
CA VAL A 248 -16.19 -4.71 -5.39
C VAL A 248 -16.74 -5.05 -6.76
N ASP A 249 -17.23 -4.05 -7.48
CA ASP A 249 -17.54 -4.12 -8.90
C ASP A 249 -16.32 -3.68 -9.71
N SER A 250 -15.70 -4.60 -10.43
CA SER A 250 -14.48 -4.35 -11.22
C SER A 250 -14.69 -3.29 -12.32
N SER A 251 -15.90 -3.19 -12.87
CA SER A 251 -16.26 -2.19 -13.87
C SER A 251 -16.34 -0.79 -13.26
N MET A 252 -16.94 -0.69 -12.06
CA MET A 252 -16.98 0.55 -11.27
C MET A 252 -15.57 0.95 -10.84
N GLN A 253 -14.77 0.01 -10.34
CA GLN A 253 -13.36 0.20 -9.97
C GLN A 253 -12.55 0.83 -11.12
N LYS A 254 -12.64 0.22 -12.29
CA LYS A 254 -11.97 0.69 -13.50
C LYS A 254 -12.45 2.08 -13.93
N LYS A 255 -13.78 2.31 -13.91
CA LYS A 255 -14.37 3.60 -14.27
C LYS A 255 -13.95 4.71 -13.30
N LEU A 256 -13.95 4.42 -11.99
CA LEU A 256 -13.50 5.36 -10.97
C LEU A 256 -12.03 5.75 -11.19
N TYR A 257 -11.16 4.77 -11.41
CA TYR A 257 -9.75 5.03 -11.72
C TYR A 257 -9.58 5.91 -12.98
N GLN A 258 -10.28 5.58 -14.07
CA GLN A 258 -10.20 6.34 -15.31
C GLN A 258 -10.67 7.79 -15.13
N SER A 259 -11.77 8.00 -14.40
CA SER A 259 -12.30 9.33 -14.11
C SER A 259 -11.32 10.16 -13.28
N PHE A 260 -10.75 9.57 -12.24
CA PHE A 260 -9.71 10.21 -11.42
C PHE A 260 -8.48 10.57 -12.25
N ASN A 261 -7.97 9.63 -13.04
CA ASN A 261 -6.79 9.86 -13.87
C ASN A 261 -7.03 11.01 -14.87
N SER A 262 -8.21 11.07 -15.48
CA SER A 262 -8.59 12.16 -16.41
C SER A 262 -8.66 13.51 -15.71
N VAL A 263 -9.35 13.59 -14.55
CA VAL A 263 -9.47 14.84 -13.77
C VAL A 263 -8.11 15.29 -13.26
N PHE A 264 -7.29 14.39 -12.76
CA PHE A 264 -5.95 14.70 -12.25
C PHE A 264 -5.02 15.21 -13.35
N ALA A 265 -5.07 14.60 -14.53
CA ALA A 265 -4.28 15.06 -15.67
C ALA A 265 -4.70 16.48 -16.11
N SER A 266 -6.02 16.79 -16.15
CA SER A 266 -6.52 18.10 -16.55
C SER A 266 -6.27 19.19 -15.50
N ALA A 267 -6.29 18.83 -14.21
CA ALA A 267 -6.11 19.76 -13.09
C ALA A 267 -4.64 19.88 -12.62
N GLY A 268 -3.70 19.12 -13.19
CA GLY A 268 -2.31 19.07 -12.73
C GLY A 268 -2.13 18.46 -11.34
N ILE A 269 -3.12 17.68 -10.85
CA ILE A 269 -3.09 17.03 -9.54
C ILE A 269 -2.39 15.68 -9.67
N ARG A 270 -1.59 15.31 -8.67
CA ARG A 270 -0.85 14.04 -8.68
C ARG A 270 -1.34 13.03 -7.64
N ARG A 271 -1.97 13.50 -6.56
CA ARG A 271 -2.31 12.68 -5.39
C ARG A 271 -3.76 12.83 -5.02
N GLY A 272 -4.40 11.72 -4.72
CA GLY A 272 -5.78 11.71 -4.26
C GLY A 272 -6.26 10.31 -3.92
N ALA A 273 -7.46 10.24 -3.38
CA ALA A 273 -8.10 8.99 -2.98
C ALA A 273 -9.61 9.06 -3.20
N ALA A 274 -10.20 7.93 -3.52
CA ALA A 274 -11.64 7.77 -3.59
C ALA A 274 -12.06 6.39 -3.07
N ILE A 275 -13.21 6.34 -2.43
CA ILE A 275 -13.85 5.11 -1.98
C ILE A 275 -15.36 5.22 -2.24
N VAL A 276 -15.96 4.13 -2.69
CA VAL A 276 -17.40 3.98 -2.89
C VAL A 276 -17.87 2.86 -1.99
N GLN A 277 -18.84 3.14 -1.13
CA GLN A 277 -19.34 2.22 -0.13
C GLN A 277 -20.88 2.21 -0.13
N ASN A 278 -21.46 1.04 0.10
CA ASN A 278 -22.90 0.95 0.39
C ASN A 278 -23.14 1.42 1.83
N PRO A 279 -23.85 2.52 2.06
CA PRO A 279 -24.02 3.07 3.40
C PRO A 279 -24.86 2.19 4.31
N LYS A 280 -25.70 1.29 3.77
CA LYS A 280 -26.55 0.40 4.58
C LYS A 280 -25.78 -0.78 5.13
N THR A 281 -24.86 -1.33 4.36
CA THR A 281 -24.17 -2.59 4.70
C THR A 281 -22.71 -2.38 5.10
N GLY A 282 -22.08 -1.29 4.65
CA GLY A 282 -20.63 -1.08 4.79
C GLY A 282 -19.80 -1.70 3.66
N ALA A 283 -20.42 -2.46 2.73
CA ALA A 283 -19.73 -3.09 1.62
C ALA A 283 -19.01 -2.06 0.74
N VAL A 284 -17.72 -2.27 0.49
CA VAL A 284 -16.90 -1.42 -0.38
C VAL A 284 -17.08 -1.87 -1.82
N LEU A 285 -17.53 -0.97 -2.67
CA LEU A 285 -17.85 -1.23 -4.09
C LEU A 285 -16.69 -0.86 -5.01
N ALA A 286 -15.89 0.14 -4.65
CA ALA A 286 -14.67 0.55 -5.34
C ALA A 286 -13.74 1.33 -4.41
N LEU A 287 -12.42 1.25 -4.65
CA LEU A 287 -11.39 1.95 -3.90
C LEU A 287 -10.22 2.31 -4.82
N VAL A 288 -9.87 3.60 -4.90
CA VAL A 288 -8.77 4.09 -5.74
C VAL A 288 -7.86 5.01 -4.94
N SER A 289 -6.56 4.75 -5.02
CA SER A 289 -5.50 5.63 -4.52
C SER A 289 -4.60 6.07 -5.67
N MET A 290 -4.25 7.36 -5.73
CA MET A 290 -3.42 7.95 -6.79
C MET A 290 -2.19 8.66 -6.22
N PRO A 291 -1.01 8.59 -6.89
CA PRO A 291 -0.76 7.82 -8.10
C PRO A 291 -0.83 6.32 -7.84
N SER A 292 -1.18 5.57 -8.87
CA SER A 292 -1.19 4.11 -8.83
C SER A 292 0.03 3.52 -9.54
N PHE A 293 0.14 2.21 -9.52
CA PHE A 293 1.20 1.44 -10.18
C PHE A 293 0.61 0.16 -10.79
N ASP A 294 1.34 -0.52 -11.67
CA ASP A 294 0.90 -1.81 -12.19
C ASP A 294 1.46 -2.95 -11.32
N SER A 295 0.57 -3.69 -10.67
CA SER A 295 0.90 -4.86 -9.84
C SER A 295 1.71 -5.92 -10.59
N ASN A 296 1.47 -6.08 -11.90
CA ASN A 296 2.18 -7.04 -12.74
C ASN A 296 3.68 -6.72 -12.91
N ILE A 297 4.12 -5.49 -12.66
CA ILE A 297 5.55 -5.12 -12.69
C ILE A 297 6.32 -5.87 -11.61
N PHE A 298 5.75 -6.01 -10.41
CA PHE A 298 6.38 -6.70 -9.29
C PHE A 298 6.40 -8.21 -9.49
N GLU A 299 5.36 -8.75 -10.10
CA GLU A 299 5.30 -10.18 -10.46
C GLU A 299 6.36 -10.53 -11.50
N ASN A 300 6.52 -9.68 -12.49
CA ASN A 300 7.50 -9.82 -13.56
C ASN A 300 8.81 -9.06 -13.27
N SER A 301 9.27 -9.03 -12.03
CA SER A 301 10.39 -8.21 -11.57
C SER A 301 11.72 -8.52 -12.28
N SER A 302 11.93 -9.75 -12.73
CA SER A 302 13.12 -10.19 -13.43
C SER A 302 13.18 -9.76 -14.91
N ARG A 303 12.07 -9.27 -15.49
CA ARG A 303 12.06 -8.81 -16.88
C ARG A 303 12.85 -7.49 -17.00
N PRO A 304 13.73 -7.34 -18.02
CA PRO A 304 14.59 -6.16 -18.17
C PRO A 304 13.82 -4.84 -18.13
N GLU A 305 12.64 -4.78 -18.75
CA GLU A 305 11.80 -3.59 -18.77
C GLU A 305 11.22 -3.21 -17.39
N ASN A 306 11.13 -4.16 -16.46
CA ASN A 306 10.59 -3.94 -15.11
C ASN A 306 11.67 -3.65 -14.07
N VAL A 307 12.88 -4.20 -14.27
CA VAL A 307 14.04 -3.96 -13.39
C VAL A 307 14.28 -2.45 -13.19
N ALA A 308 14.16 -1.65 -14.27
CA ALA A 308 14.31 -0.20 -14.19
C ALA A 308 13.09 0.55 -13.63
N LYS A 309 11.88 -0.07 -13.68
CA LYS A 309 10.63 0.58 -13.20
C LYS A 309 10.45 0.43 -11.69
N ILE A 310 10.82 -0.71 -11.11
CA ILE A 310 10.63 -0.97 -9.68
C ILE A 310 11.31 0.07 -8.79
N PRO A 311 12.61 0.41 -8.95
CA PRO A 311 13.25 1.45 -8.17
C PRO A 311 12.57 2.82 -8.33
N LYS A 312 12.05 3.15 -9.52
CA LYS A 312 11.31 4.39 -9.74
C LYS A 312 10.00 4.44 -8.95
N ILE A 313 9.29 3.31 -8.85
CA ILE A 313 8.08 3.19 -8.02
C ILE A 313 8.43 3.32 -6.54
N LEU A 314 9.44 2.57 -6.07
CA LEU A 314 9.83 2.53 -4.66
C LEU A 314 10.38 3.88 -4.15
N ASN A 315 11.18 4.57 -4.96
CA ASN A 315 11.84 5.83 -4.58
C ASN A 315 11.06 7.09 -5.01
N SER A 316 9.85 6.94 -5.54
CA SER A 316 9.03 8.08 -5.96
C SER A 316 8.60 8.94 -4.77
N SER A 317 8.83 10.26 -4.86
CA SER A 317 8.34 11.24 -3.89
C SER A 317 6.80 11.29 -3.82
N ASP A 318 6.12 10.84 -4.86
CA ASP A 318 4.66 10.74 -4.92
C ASP A 318 4.11 9.49 -4.21
N LYS A 319 4.99 8.59 -3.73
CA LYS A 319 4.66 7.39 -2.95
C LYS A 319 3.50 6.59 -3.56
N PRO A 320 3.68 5.99 -4.75
CA PRO A 320 2.60 5.25 -5.42
C PRO A 320 2.14 4.00 -4.68
N LEU A 321 2.96 3.42 -3.80
CA LEU A 321 2.58 2.25 -2.98
C LEU A 321 1.71 2.62 -1.77
N LEU A 322 1.57 3.90 -1.44
CA LEU A 322 0.76 4.34 -0.31
C LEU A 322 -0.73 4.26 -0.66
N ASP A 323 -1.48 3.43 0.02
CA ASP A 323 -2.95 3.48 -0.05
C ASP A 323 -3.48 4.69 0.74
N ARG A 324 -3.77 5.77 0.03
CA ARG A 324 -4.23 7.03 0.60
C ARG A 324 -5.63 6.96 1.16
N VAL A 325 -6.41 5.95 0.78
CA VAL A 325 -7.77 5.77 1.30
C VAL A 325 -7.73 5.42 2.78
N ILE A 326 -6.80 4.55 3.17
CA ILE A 326 -6.72 3.99 4.53
C ILE A 326 -5.51 4.49 5.32
N SER A 327 -4.43 4.92 4.64
CA SER A 327 -3.15 5.27 5.27
C SER A 327 -2.78 6.76 5.09
N GLY A 328 -3.67 7.57 4.51
CA GLY A 328 -3.50 9.03 4.39
C GLY A 328 -4.34 9.78 5.41
N ARG A 329 -3.74 10.76 6.12
CA ARG A 329 -4.49 11.73 6.95
C ARG A 329 -4.61 13.05 6.22
N TYR A 330 -5.83 13.58 6.16
CA TYR A 330 -6.14 14.85 5.50
C TYR A 330 -7.06 15.68 6.38
N SER A 331 -6.93 17.01 6.27
CA SER A 331 -7.92 17.92 6.85
C SER A 331 -9.26 17.69 6.15
N PRO A 332 -10.34 17.38 6.89
CA PRO A 332 -11.64 17.05 6.27
C PRO A 332 -12.30 18.25 5.57
N GLY A 333 -11.90 19.47 5.92
CA GLY A 333 -12.56 20.67 5.43
C GLY A 333 -14.05 20.67 5.73
N SER A 334 -14.84 21.29 4.87
CA SER A 334 -16.29 21.45 5.06
C SER A 334 -17.07 20.14 5.14
N THR A 335 -16.48 19.00 4.81
CA THR A 335 -17.12 17.69 4.95
C THR A 335 -17.37 17.29 6.41
N ILE A 336 -16.75 17.97 7.39
CA ILE A 336 -17.00 17.76 8.83
C ILE A 336 -18.26 18.50 9.33
N LYS A 337 -18.70 19.53 8.62
CA LYS A 337 -19.81 20.40 9.02
C LYS A 337 -21.12 19.67 9.33
N PRO A 338 -21.53 18.62 8.60
CA PRO A 338 -22.70 17.84 8.96
C PRO A 338 -22.64 17.25 10.38
N LEU A 339 -21.47 16.74 10.84
CA LEU A 339 -21.31 16.22 12.19
C LEU A 339 -21.44 17.33 13.24
N LEU A 340 -20.86 18.49 12.99
CA LEU A 340 -20.97 19.65 13.90
C LEU A 340 -22.39 20.21 13.94
N ALA A 341 -23.12 20.19 12.82
CA ALA A 341 -24.52 20.55 12.79
C ALA A 341 -25.37 19.60 13.64
N LEU A 342 -25.13 18.28 13.56
CA LEU A 342 -25.76 17.29 14.43
C LEU A 342 -25.47 17.59 15.91
N ALA A 343 -24.21 17.85 16.24
CA ALA A 343 -23.78 18.18 17.59
C ALA A 343 -24.45 19.46 18.12
N GLY A 344 -24.44 20.54 17.31
CA GLY A 344 -25.02 21.81 17.70
C GLY A 344 -26.54 21.77 17.94
N LEU A 345 -27.26 21.00 17.10
CA LEU A 345 -28.69 20.75 17.29
C LEU A 345 -28.97 19.92 18.55
N LYS A 346 -28.19 18.87 18.78
CA LYS A 346 -28.34 18.00 19.97
C LYS A 346 -28.05 18.73 21.28
N GLU A 347 -26.98 19.54 21.31
CA GLU A 347 -26.58 20.33 22.48
C GLU A 347 -27.47 21.57 22.70
N GLY A 348 -28.40 21.87 21.78
CA GLY A 348 -29.26 23.04 21.87
C GLY A 348 -28.52 24.36 21.66
N VAL A 349 -27.30 24.34 21.15
CA VAL A 349 -26.54 25.54 20.77
C VAL A 349 -27.25 26.30 19.65
N VAL A 350 -27.87 25.55 18.74
CA VAL A 350 -28.73 26.06 17.67
C VAL A 350 -30.00 25.23 17.56
N THR A 351 -31.04 25.85 17.00
CA THR A 351 -32.27 25.20 16.57
C THR A 351 -32.39 25.29 15.06
N PRO A 352 -33.30 24.57 14.41
CA PRO A 352 -33.52 24.72 12.97
C PRO A 352 -33.89 26.15 12.53
N ALA A 353 -34.44 26.97 13.45
CA ALA A 353 -34.82 28.35 13.21
C ALA A 353 -33.73 29.37 13.59
N THR A 354 -32.60 28.93 14.13
CA THR A 354 -31.50 29.84 14.50
C THR A 354 -30.88 30.44 13.25
N LEU A 355 -30.95 31.75 13.11
CA LEU A 355 -30.39 32.51 12.00
C LEU A 355 -29.11 33.21 12.43
N VAL A 356 -28.05 33.09 11.62
CA VAL A 356 -26.81 33.85 11.71
C VAL A 356 -26.67 34.73 10.48
N PHE A 357 -26.33 35.99 10.66
CA PHE A 357 -26.03 36.88 9.53
C PHE A 357 -24.56 36.69 9.13
N ALA A 358 -24.36 36.06 7.99
CA ALA A 358 -23.02 35.74 7.45
C ALA A 358 -22.64 36.82 6.42
N ASP A 359 -21.90 37.83 6.88
CA ASP A 359 -21.46 38.99 6.10
C ASP A 359 -20.07 38.80 5.47
N GLY A 360 -19.56 37.55 5.47
CA GLY A 360 -18.31 37.15 4.79
C GLY A 360 -17.09 37.02 5.72
N SER A 361 -17.20 37.37 7.02
CA SER A 361 -16.16 37.16 8.00
C SER A 361 -16.65 37.32 9.43
N ILE A 362 -15.83 36.82 10.39
CA ILE A 362 -15.91 37.19 11.81
C ILE A 362 -14.59 37.78 12.25
N SER A 363 -14.60 38.71 13.21
CA SER A 363 -13.40 39.27 13.81
C SER A 363 -13.46 39.16 15.32
N VAL A 364 -12.44 38.57 15.91
CA VAL A 364 -12.34 38.41 17.35
C VAL A 364 -11.08 39.07 17.88
N ARG A 365 -11.21 39.63 19.06
CA ARG A 365 -10.10 40.31 19.73
C ARG A 365 -9.11 39.28 20.25
N SER A 366 -7.82 39.55 20.15
CA SER A 366 -6.77 38.75 20.77
C SER A 366 -6.94 38.74 22.30
N GLU A 367 -6.79 37.57 22.91
CA GLU A 367 -6.77 37.42 24.36
C GLU A 367 -5.48 37.94 24.98
N VAL A 368 -4.41 38.03 24.17
CA VAL A 368 -3.08 38.45 24.60
C VAL A 368 -2.85 39.94 24.39
N ASP A 369 -3.26 40.50 23.24
CA ASP A 369 -3.14 41.94 22.94
C ASP A 369 -4.50 42.49 22.50
N PRO A 370 -5.15 43.32 23.33
CA PRO A 370 -6.46 43.90 23.05
C PRO A 370 -6.53 44.77 21.81
N ASN A 371 -5.41 45.21 21.24
CA ASN A 371 -5.38 46.03 20.01
C ASN A 371 -5.30 45.19 18.74
N VAL A 372 -5.09 43.88 18.89
CA VAL A 372 -5.00 42.93 17.77
C VAL A 372 -6.34 42.23 17.57
N PHE A 373 -6.79 42.18 16.33
CA PHE A 373 -7.97 41.44 15.91
C PHE A 373 -7.58 40.37 14.92
N TYR A 374 -8.10 39.15 15.12
CA TYR A 374 -7.98 38.05 14.18
C TYR A 374 -9.26 37.92 13.37
N THR A 375 -9.14 37.94 12.03
CA THR A 375 -10.28 37.85 11.12
C THR A 375 -10.33 36.48 10.46
N PHE A 376 -11.45 35.78 10.62
CA PHE A 376 -11.75 34.49 10.00
C PHE A 376 -12.73 34.73 8.86
N ARG A 377 -12.29 34.45 7.63
CA ARG A 377 -13.03 34.78 6.41
C ARG A 377 -13.90 33.60 5.96
N ASP A 378 -15.05 33.92 5.39
CA ASP A 378 -15.86 33.03 4.58
C ASP A 378 -15.49 33.21 3.10
N TRP A 379 -15.95 32.31 2.25
CA TRP A 379 -15.65 32.35 0.83
C TRP A 379 -16.56 33.35 0.06
N LYS A 380 -17.70 33.74 0.64
CA LYS A 380 -18.58 34.83 0.16
C LYS A 380 -19.46 35.38 1.28
N VAL A 381 -20.22 36.43 0.96
CA VAL A 381 -21.33 36.91 1.79
C VAL A 381 -22.55 36.05 1.52
N HIS A 382 -23.18 35.52 2.58
CA HIS A 382 -24.34 34.62 2.49
C HIS A 382 -25.65 35.24 3.00
N GLY A 383 -25.56 36.32 3.80
CA GLY A 383 -26.69 36.93 4.47
C GLY A 383 -27.29 36.04 5.56
N TRP A 384 -28.59 36.20 5.81
CA TRP A 384 -29.27 35.39 6.83
C TRP A 384 -29.26 33.91 6.46
N THR A 385 -28.75 33.09 7.38
CA THR A 385 -28.43 31.68 7.16
C THR A 385 -28.91 30.86 8.35
N ASP A 386 -29.76 29.86 8.08
CA ASP A 386 -30.11 28.79 9.01
C ASP A 386 -29.17 27.59 8.86
N ILE A 387 -29.36 26.57 9.70
CA ILE A 387 -28.48 25.38 9.71
C ILE A 387 -28.50 24.58 8.40
N LYS A 388 -29.66 24.51 7.69
CA LYS A 388 -29.76 23.77 6.42
C LYS A 388 -29.05 24.52 5.30
N LYS A 389 -29.27 25.84 5.19
CA LYS A 389 -28.53 26.67 4.26
C LYS A 389 -27.04 26.70 4.58
N ALA A 390 -26.65 26.70 5.86
CA ALA A 390 -25.25 26.65 6.28
C ALA A 390 -24.55 25.40 5.77
N ILE A 391 -25.19 24.23 5.80
CA ILE A 391 -24.68 23.00 5.21
C ILE A 391 -24.67 23.09 3.69
N ALA A 392 -25.79 23.53 3.07
CA ALA A 392 -25.95 23.55 1.63
C ALA A 392 -24.95 24.48 0.92
N ASP A 393 -24.72 25.65 1.47
CA ASP A 393 -23.84 26.68 0.91
C ASP A 393 -22.46 26.67 1.56
N SER A 394 -22.21 25.71 2.47
CA SER A 394 -20.91 25.56 3.18
C SER A 394 -20.48 26.85 3.89
N VAL A 395 -21.37 27.51 4.65
CA VAL A 395 -21.16 28.82 5.26
C VAL A 395 -20.22 28.73 6.46
N ASP A 396 -18.99 29.24 6.32
CA ASP A 396 -17.97 29.19 7.37
C ASP A 396 -18.35 30.03 8.58
N VAL A 397 -18.88 31.25 8.37
CA VAL A 397 -19.31 32.14 9.47
C VAL A 397 -20.33 31.46 10.38
N TYR A 398 -21.27 30.68 9.83
CA TYR A 398 -22.22 29.91 10.65
C TYR A 398 -21.53 28.91 11.53
N PHE A 399 -20.58 28.14 10.97
CA PHE A 399 -19.85 27.11 11.69
C PHE A 399 -18.80 27.65 12.66
N TYR A 400 -18.20 28.82 12.37
CA TYR A 400 -17.41 29.53 13.37
C TYR A 400 -18.26 29.88 14.59
N SER A 401 -19.46 30.48 14.34
CA SER A 401 -20.39 30.84 15.41
C SER A 401 -20.85 29.61 16.21
N LEU A 402 -21.20 28.52 15.52
CA LEU A 402 -21.61 27.26 16.14
C LEU A 402 -20.51 26.63 16.97
N GLY A 403 -19.27 26.68 16.49
CA GLY A 403 -18.14 26.06 17.16
C GLY A 403 -17.60 26.87 18.33
N GLY A 404 -17.19 28.11 18.09
CA GLY A 404 -16.49 28.93 19.08
C GLY A 404 -17.35 30.01 19.76
N GLY A 405 -18.59 30.22 19.28
CA GLY A 405 -19.46 31.31 19.71
C GLY A 405 -19.13 32.65 19.01
N TYR A 406 -20.11 33.28 18.42
CA TYR A 406 -20.02 34.62 17.84
C TYR A 406 -21.40 35.22 17.57
N GLY A 407 -21.50 36.54 17.66
CA GLY A 407 -22.74 37.24 17.37
C GLY A 407 -23.90 36.84 18.30
N ASN A 408 -24.99 36.31 17.73
CA ASN A 408 -26.18 35.87 18.48
C ASN A 408 -26.00 34.46 19.09
N ILE A 409 -25.01 33.67 18.68
CA ILE A 409 -24.63 32.42 19.33
C ILE A 409 -23.53 32.74 20.37
N LYS A 410 -23.95 33.03 21.62
CA LYS A 410 -23.02 33.50 22.66
C LYS A 410 -22.03 32.43 23.10
N GLU A 411 -22.51 31.18 23.25
CA GLU A 411 -21.73 30.02 23.58
C GLU A 411 -21.77 29.01 22.42
N GLY A 412 -20.61 28.73 21.79
CA GLY A 412 -20.49 27.67 20.82
C GLY A 412 -20.32 26.30 21.49
N LEU A 413 -20.11 25.25 20.65
CA LEU A 413 -19.82 23.91 21.15
C LEU A 413 -18.55 23.84 22.01
N GLY A 414 -17.53 24.62 21.65
CA GLY A 414 -16.20 24.51 22.26
C GLY A 414 -15.47 23.24 21.81
N ILE A 415 -14.13 23.24 21.93
CA ILE A 415 -13.29 22.13 21.47
C ILE A 415 -13.62 20.83 22.20
N ASP A 416 -13.97 20.88 23.49
CA ASP A 416 -14.20 19.67 24.27
C ASP A 416 -15.40 18.88 23.74
N ARG A 417 -16.54 19.56 23.45
CA ARG A 417 -17.72 18.92 22.84
C ARG A 417 -17.44 18.50 21.40
N ILE A 418 -16.77 19.34 20.60
CA ILE A 418 -16.38 19.01 19.22
C ILE A 418 -15.52 17.75 19.20
N SER A 419 -14.48 17.68 20.05
CA SER A 419 -13.61 16.50 20.15
C SER A 419 -14.38 15.25 20.61
N ALA A 420 -15.28 15.38 21.56
CA ALA A 420 -16.10 14.27 22.04
C ALA A 420 -16.98 13.68 20.92
N TYR A 421 -17.63 14.52 20.10
CA TYR A 421 -18.45 14.06 18.98
C TYR A 421 -17.63 13.47 17.84
N LEU A 422 -16.46 14.03 17.53
CA LEU A 422 -15.53 13.48 16.57
C LEU A 422 -15.04 12.09 16.98
N LYS A 423 -14.62 11.94 18.24
CA LYS A 423 -14.17 10.65 18.80
C LYS A 423 -15.34 9.67 18.93
N GLY A 424 -16.54 10.15 19.30
CA GLY A 424 -17.75 9.34 19.32
C GLY A 424 -18.16 8.81 17.96
N ALA A 425 -17.82 9.52 16.88
CA ALA A 425 -17.96 9.08 15.50
C ALA A 425 -16.74 8.25 14.99
N GLY A 426 -15.77 7.95 15.87
CA GLY A 426 -14.61 7.12 15.55
C GLY A 426 -13.50 7.82 14.75
N ALA A 427 -13.44 9.16 14.74
CA ALA A 427 -12.46 9.93 13.96
C ALA A 427 -11.00 9.64 14.35
N ASP A 428 -10.75 9.21 15.58
CA ASP A 428 -9.44 8.87 16.14
C ASP A 428 -9.16 7.36 16.16
N LYS A 429 -9.99 6.56 15.49
CA LYS A 429 -9.88 5.10 15.46
C LYS A 429 -9.74 4.59 14.03
N VAL A 430 -9.25 3.36 13.89
CA VAL A 430 -9.33 2.61 12.63
C VAL A 430 -10.76 2.13 12.42
N THR A 431 -11.19 2.03 11.17
CA THR A 431 -12.53 1.52 10.81
C THR A 431 -12.58 -0.01 10.83
N GLY A 432 -11.42 -0.66 10.77
CA GLY A 432 -11.29 -2.10 10.69
C GLY A 432 -11.62 -2.67 9.31
N ILE A 433 -11.43 -1.87 8.24
CA ILE A 433 -11.49 -2.37 6.86
C ILE A 433 -10.50 -3.53 6.68
N ASP A 434 -10.88 -4.51 5.91
CA ASP A 434 -10.10 -5.71 5.64
C ASP A 434 -8.97 -5.46 4.61
N LEU A 435 -8.13 -4.46 4.89
CA LEU A 435 -6.87 -4.15 4.22
C LEU A 435 -5.77 -3.87 5.24
N PRO A 436 -4.52 -4.24 4.95
CA PRO A 436 -3.40 -3.99 5.86
C PRO A 436 -2.98 -2.52 5.85
N GLY A 437 -2.50 -2.03 7.00
CA GLY A 437 -1.89 -0.70 7.09
C GLY A 437 -2.88 0.45 7.25
N GLU A 438 -4.12 0.20 7.68
CA GLU A 438 -5.04 1.27 8.06
C GLU A 438 -4.49 2.05 9.26
N ILE A 439 -4.59 3.38 9.20
CA ILE A 439 -4.23 4.27 10.30
C ILE A 439 -5.46 4.98 10.86
N SER A 440 -5.43 5.34 12.13
CA SER A 440 -6.44 6.19 12.76
C SER A 440 -6.34 7.63 12.26
N GLY A 441 -7.42 8.41 12.35
CA GLY A 441 -7.34 9.86 12.26
C GLY A 441 -6.71 10.48 13.50
N PHE A 442 -6.73 11.80 13.58
CA PHE A 442 -6.24 12.60 14.70
C PHE A 442 -7.24 13.69 15.04
N VAL A 443 -7.65 13.75 16.30
CA VAL A 443 -8.55 14.76 16.85
C VAL A 443 -7.79 15.54 17.93
N PRO A 444 -7.53 16.84 17.73
CA PRO A 444 -6.77 17.64 18.67
C PRO A 444 -7.55 17.92 19.96
N SER A 445 -6.82 18.21 21.04
CA SER A 445 -7.39 18.67 22.33
C SER A 445 -6.54 19.80 22.92
N LYS A 446 -7.06 20.45 23.97
CA LYS A 446 -6.34 21.49 24.73
C LYS A 446 -5.04 20.94 25.31
N GLU A 447 -5.11 19.75 25.90
CA GLU A 447 -3.98 19.06 26.53
C GLU A 447 -2.90 18.76 25.49
N TRP A 448 -3.29 18.16 24.35
CA TRP A 448 -2.37 17.87 23.27
C TRP A 448 -1.64 19.13 22.77
N LYS A 449 -2.35 20.25 22.56
CA LYS A 449 -1.72 21.49 22.09
C LYS A 449 -0.72 22.02 23.10
N LYS A 450 -1.09 21.99 24.40
CA LYS A 450 -0.21 22.42 25.48
C LYS A 450 1.05 21.55 25.59
N GLU A 451 0.87 20.22 25.54
CA GLU A 451 1.98 19.27 25.66
C GLU A 451 2.91 19.28 24.44
N THR A 452 2.35 19.38 23.24
CA THR A 452 3.13 19.22 21.99
C THR A 452 3.71 20.52 21.49
N ARG A 453 3.01 21.68 21.71
CA ARG A 453 3.42 23.01 21.21
C ARG A 453 3.77 23.99 22.31
N GLY A 454 3.48 23.68 23.56
CA GLY A 454 3.67 24.60 24.69
C GLY A 454 2.69 25.79 24.70
N GLU A 455 1.60 25.71 23.92
CA GLU A 455 0.63 26.79 23.73
C GLU A 455 -0.72 26.47 24.32
N SER A 456 -1.43 27.50 24.79
CA SER A 456 -2.85 27.39 25.18
C SER A 456 -3.75 27.24 23.95
N TRP A 457 -4.92 26.66 24.17
CA TRP A 457 -5.97 26.60 23.17
C TRP A 457 -6.72 27.94 23.13
N TYR A 458 -6.80 28.54 21.94
CA TYR A 458 -7.52 29.78 21.72
C TYR A 458 -8.84 29.53 20.96
N VAL A 459 -9.76 30.47 21.03
CA VAL A 459 -11.06 30.38 20.30
C VAL A 459 -10.86 30.25 18.79
N GLY A 460 -9.78 30.86 18.24
CA GLY A 460 -9.41 30.74 16.84
C GLY A 460 -9.08 29.32 16.39
N ASP A 461 -8.49 28.51 17.28
CA ASP A 461 -8.25 27.07 17.01
C ASP A 461 -9.60 26.35 16.85
N THR A 462 -10.57 26.67 17.73
CA THR A 462 -11.93 26.10 17.64
C THR A 462 -12.61 26.49 16.33
N TYR A 463 -12.48 27.74 15.88
CA TYR A 463 -13.03 28.18 14.59
C TYR A 463 -12.46 27.36 13.44
N ASN A 464 -11.13 27.18 13.39
CA ASN A 464 -10.50 26.37 12.36
C ASN A 464 -11.01 24.92 12.36
N ILE A 465 -11.08 24.28 13.55
CA ILE A 465 -11.62 22.92 13.65
C ILE A 465 -13.09 22.87 13.20
N SER A 466 -13.87 23.91 13.45
CA SER A 466 -15.29 23.97 13.10
C SER A 466 -15.56 23.94 11.60
N ILE A 467 -14.57 24.25 10.78
CA ILE A 467 -14.63 24.13 9.31
C ILE A 467 -13.74 22.99 8.77
N GLY A 468 -13.25 22.13 9.67
CA GLY A 468 -12.43 20.96 9.32
C GLY A 468 -11.00 21.31 8.91
N GLN A 469 -10.46 22.41 9.41
CA GLN A 469 -9.08 22.85 9.23
C GLN A 469 -8.32 22.89 10.57
N GLY A 470 -7.09 23.40 10.56
CA GLY A 470 -6.21 23.35 11.72
C GLY A 470 -5.57 21.97 11.90
N ASP A 471 -5.48 21.51 13.13
CA ASP A 471 -4.73 20.28 13.47
C ASP A 471 -5.52 18.97 13.33
N ILE A 472 -6.78 19.02 12.90
CA ILE A 472 -7.57 17.82 12.65
C ILE A 472 -7.10 17.10 11.37
N GLY A 473 -6.96 15.78 11.47
CA GLY A 473 -6.65 14.93 10.31
C GLY A 473 -7.42 13.63 10.34
N VAL A 474 -8.09 13.29 9.25
CA VAL A 474 -8.90 12.07 9.13
C VAL A 474 -8.54 11.27 7.90
N THR A 475 -8.85 9.98 7.91
CA THR A 475 -8.67 9.12 6.72
C THR A 475 -9.90 9.20 5.81
N PRO A 476 -9.73 9.07 4.49
CA PRO A 476 -10.86 9.04 3.56
C PRO A 476 -11.85 7.91 3.85
N VAL A 477 -11.38 6.75 4.29
CA VAL A 477 -12.25 5.62 4.66
C VAL A 477 -13.15 5.98 5.85
N TRP A 478 -12.60 6.61 6.90
CA TRP A 478 -13.42 7.08 8.02
C TRP A 478 -14.41 8.15 7.56
N LEU A 479 -13.94 9.13 6.78
CA LEU A 479 -14.79 10.22 6.27
C LEU A 479 -16.00 9.68 5.51
N ASN A 480 -15.78 8.72 4.62
CA ASN A 480 -16.84 8.06 3.87
C ASN A 480 -17.80 7.29 4.78
N THR A 481 -17.25 6.57 5.78
CA THR A 481 -18.03 5.76 6.73
C THR A 481 -18.94 6.62 7.61
N TYR A 482 -18.46 7.74 8.13
CA TYR A 482 -19.31 8.61 8.96
C TYR A 482 -20.40 9.33 8.13
N ILE A 483 -20.10 9.75 6.89
CA ILE A 483 -21.13 10.30 5.99
C ILE A 483 -22.16 9.23 5.66
N GLY A 484 -21.73 8.00 5.44
CA GLY A 484 -22.61 6.85 5.29
C GLY A 484 -23.51 6.63 6.50
N ALA A 485 -22.99 6.85 7.72
CA ALA A 485 -23.79 6.75 8.94
C ALA A 485 -24.90 7.82 8.98
N ILE A 486 -24.65 9.05 8.57
CA ILE A 486 -25.71 10.06 8.45
C ILE A 486 -26.75 9.61 7.42
N ALA A 487 -26.33 9.07 6.29
CA ALA A 487 -27.21 8.62 5.22
C ALA A 487 -28.11 7.45 5.62
N ASN A 488 -27.64 6.53 6.47
CA ASN A 488 -28.39 5.33 6.87
C ASN A 488 -29.19 5.49 8.18
N GLY A 489 -29.20 6.67 8.78
CA GLY A 489 -29.94 6.95 10.03
C GLY A 489 -29.13 6.76 11.30
N GLY A 490 -27.80 6.83 11.21
CA GLY A 490 -26.88 6.94 12.35
C GLY A 490 -26.01 5.71 12.63
N LYS A 491 -26.13 4.62 11.89
CA LYS A 491 -25.31 3.41 12.08
C LYS A 491 -23.94 3.58 11.43
N LEU A 492 -22.88 3.57 12.20
CA LEU A 492 -21.51 3.55 11.70
C LEU A 492 -21.18 2.11 11.28
N MET A 493 -21.23 1.83 9.98
CA MET A 493 -21.02 0.50 9.43
C MET A 493 -19.53 0.23 9.23
N LYS A 494 -19.05 -0.97 9.62
CA LYS A 494 -17.69 -1.41 9.31
C LYS A 494 -17.53 -1.52 7.79
N PRO A 495 -16.54 -0.84 7.17
CA PRO A 495 -16.23 -1.09 5.77
C PRO A 495 -15.63 -2.49 5.61
N TYR A 496 -16.06 -3.23 4.58
CA TYR A 496 -15.50 -4.54 4.25
C TYR A 496 -15.51 -4.79 2.74
N ILE A 497 -14.48 -5.45 2.26
CA ILE A 497 -14.21 -5.69 0.85
C ILE A 497 -14.59 -7.12 0.48
N VAL A 498 -14.16 -8.10 1.29
CA VAL A 498 -14.41 -9.52 1.04
C VAL A 498 -15.81 -9.89 1.51
N ARG A 499 -16.55 -10.57 0.64
CA ARG A 499 -17.88 -11.11 0.93
C ARG A 499 -17.83 -12.54 1.43
N GLU A 500 -17.07 -13.39 0.73
CA GLU A 500 -16.96 -14.81 1.04
C GLU A 500 -15.61 -15.38 0.59
N ILE A 501 -15.18 -16.43 1.25
CA ILE A 501 -14.02 -17.23 0.87
C ILE A 501 -14.50 -18.66 0.61
N LYS A 502 -14.09 -19.23 -0.52
CA LYS A 502 -14.42 -20.60 -0.91
C LYS A 502 -13.15 -21.42 -1.09
N ASN A 503 -13.20 -22.67 -0.68
CA ASN A 503 -12.16 -23.63 -1.02
C ASN A 503 -12.14 -23.94 -2.53
N PRO A 504 -11.12 -24.63 -3.06
CA PRO A 504 -11.05 -25.00 -4.48
C PRO A 504 -12.25 -25.81 -4.98
N GLU A 505 -12.92 -26.56 -4.10
CA GLU A 505 -14.11 -27.35 -4.40
C GLU A 505 -15.39 -26.49 -4.46
N GLY A 506 -15.29 -25.18 -4.18
CA GLY A 506 -16.40 -24.24 -4.22
C GLY A 506 -17.24 -24.15 -2.94
N GLN A 507 -16.84 -24.83 -1.86
CA GLN A 507 -17.52 -24.76 -0.57
C GLN A 507 -17.14 -23.47 0.15
N VAL A 508 -18.12 -22.77 0.74
CA VAL A 508 -17.89 -21.56 1.54
C VAL A 508 -17.22 -21.95 2.86
N ILE A 509 -16.04 -21.40 3.11
CA ILE A 509 -15.28 -21.59 4.36
C ILE A 509 -15.34 -20.38 5.28
N ALA A 510 -15.61 -19.20 4.74
CA ALA A 510 -15.88 -17.99 5.50
C ALA A 510 -16.84 -17.08 4.74
N GLU A 511 -17.74 -16.43 5.47
CA GLU A 511 -18.67 -15.43 4.95
C GLU A 511 -18.59 -14.18 5.81
N PHE A 512 -18.56 -13.03 5.17
CA PHE A 512 -18.50 -11.73 5.83
C PHE A 512 -19.78 -10.96 5.54
N SER A 513 -20.37 -10.42 6.57
CA SER A 513 -21.63 -9.70 6.50
C SER A 513 -21.49 -8.31 7.14
N GLU A 514 -22.54 -7.53 7.03
CA GLU A 514 -22.65 -6.22 7.61
C GLU A 514 -22.42 -6.22 9.13
N GLN A 515 -21.59 -5.29 9.60
CA GLN A 515 -21.29 -5.10 11.02
C GLN A 515 -21.46 -3.63 11.40
N VAL A 516 -22.22 -3.37 12.44
CA VAL A 516 -22.37 -2.04 13.03
C VAL A 516 -21.24 -1.83 14.05
N LEU A 517 -20.37 -0.84 13.83
CA LEU A 517 -19.31 -0.46 14.77
C LEU A 517 -19.87 0.31 15.95
N SER A 518 -20.75 1.26 15.69
CA SER A 518 -21.44 2.06 16.71
C SER A 518 -22.66 2.76 16.11
N GLN A 519 -23.49 3.31 17.00
CA GLN A 519 -24.61 4.19 16.65
C GLN A 519 -24.22 5.62 17.00
N LEU A 520 -24.36 6.54 16.04
CA LEU A 520 -24.20 7.97 16.30
C LEU A 520 -25.23 8.42 17.32
N PRO A 521 -24.85 9.24 18.32
CA PRO A 521 -25.74 9.57 19.45
C PRO A 521 -26.75 10.67 19.13
N PHE A 522 -27.44 10.59 17.98
CA PHE A 522 -28.39 11.58 17.51
C PHE A 522 -29.76 10.93 17.22
N ASP A 523 -30.82 11.65 17.54
CA ASP A 523 -32.18 11.24 17.18
C ASP A 523 -32.48 11.42 15.69
N GLN A 524 -33.50 10.71 15.20
CA GLN A 524 -33.83 10.69 13.76
C GLN A 524 -34.27 12.04 13.23
N ASN A 525 -34.90 12.90 14.07
CA ASN A 525 -35.31 14.24 13.64
C ASN A 525 -34.08 15.10 13.38
N THR A 526 -33.10 15.10 14.30
CA THR A 526 -31.82 15.79 14.13
C THR A 526 -31.05 15.32 12.88
N ILE A 527 -30.98 13.99 12.67
CA ILE A 527 -30.36 13.42 11.47
C ILE A 527 -31.09 13.88 10.19
N ASN A 528 -32.43 13.88 10.20
CA ASN A 528 -33.22 14.29 9.04
C ASN A 528 -33.04 15.77 8.68
N ILE A 529 -32.92 16.66 9.68
CA ILE A 529 -32.63 18.08 9.43
C ILE A 529 -31.31 18.26 8.69
N VAL A 530 -30.24 17.56 9.18
CA VAL A 530 -28.92 17.61 8.55
C VAL A 530 -28.94 17.00 7.15
N ARG A 531 -29.62 15.86 6.96
CA ARG A 531 -29.81 15.24 5.63
C ARG A 531 -30.52 16.16 4.64
N GLN A 532 -31.50 16.97 5.10
CA GLN A 532 -32.14 17.99 4.26
C GLN A 532 -31.13 19.03 3.78
N GLY A 533 -30.25 19.54 4.69
CA GLY A 533 -29.17 20.46 4.33
C GLY A 533 -28.20 19.84 3.33
N MET A 534 -27.76 18.60 3.57
CA MET A 534 -26.89 17.87 2.64
C MET A 534 -27.55 17.66 1.26
N ARG A 535 -28.86 17.38 1.21
CA ARG A 535 -29.57 17.27 -0.06
C ARG A 535 -29.62 18.62 -0.78
N GLN A 536 -29.81 19.71 -0.04
CA GLN A 536 -29.80 21.05 -0.63
C GLN A 536 -28.45 21.42 -1.23
N THR A 537 -27.35 20.89 -0.75
CA THR A 537 -26.02 21.10 -1.34
C THR A 537 -25.99 20.76 -2.84
N ILE A 538 -26.71 19.71 -3.24
CA ILE A 538 -26.80 19.26 -4.65
C ILE A 538 -27.91 20.04 -5.39
N LEU A 539 -29.05 20.33 -4.74
CA LEU A 539 -30.20 20.95 -5.41
C LEU A 539 -30.02 22.44 -5.69
N SER A 540 -29.38 23.17 -4.78
CA SER A 540 -29.26 24.64 -4.85
C SER A 540 -27.98 25.20 -4.19
N GLY A 541 -27.11 24.36 -3.66
CA GLY A 541 -25.89 24.74 -2.94
C GLY A 541 -24.61 24.60 -3.75
N THR A 542 -23.50 24.27 -3.06
CA THR A 542 -22.14 24.24 -3.64
C THR A 542 -21.89 23.11 -4.61
N ALA A 543 -22.76 22.11 -4.72
CA ALA A 543 -22.58 20.92 -5.57
C ALA A 543 -23.66 20.82 -6.68
N THR A 544 -24.21 21.92 -7.15
CA THR A 544 -25.24 21.94 -8.21
C THR A 544 -24.74 21.48 -9.59
N LEU A 545 -23.44 21.29 -9.76
CA LEU A 545 -22.85 20.77 -11.01
C LEU A 545 -22.90 19.24 -11.12
N PHE A 546 -23.34 18.56 -10.06
CA PHE A 546 -23.54 17.11 -9.99
C PHE A 546 -25.03 16.78 -10.02
#